data_45851a6606cdb4f8f9dd6ed28f6e7d3a
#
_entry.id   45851a6606cdb4f8f9dd6ed28f6e7d3a
#
_cell.length_a   1.000
_cell.length_b   1.000
_cell.length_c   1.000
_cell.angle_alpha   90.00
_cell.angle_beta   90.00
_cell.angle_gamma   90.00
#
_symmetry.space_group_name_H-M   'P 1'
#
loop_
_entity.id
_entity.type
_entity.pdbx_description
1 polymer ?
#
loop_
_entity_poly.entity_id
_entity_poly.type
_entity_poly.pdbx_seq_one_letter_code
_entity_poly.pdbx_strand_id
1 'polypeptide(L)'
;MNFKAFATLTTHHTDPKRLPKDIREALPREALDKKRVYPKDFPKDARDELFARYWVGLEPLRKSGKLGAILLQYPDWFAISRANKEEIVRARELLPDDRLAVEFRNATWMSERNRSETLAFLKEHGLTYVSVDEPQGFPSSIPPIAAVTNDELAIVRFHGRNAENWKKPGLSAAERFDYSYSKKELEEWLPKIREMAEEAREVQLLMNNCYGDKAVNNAAQLAAMLG
;
A
#
# COMPACT_ATOMS: atom_id res chain seq x y z
N MET A 1 -4.18 8.45 -11.76
CA MET A 1 -3.99 6.96 -11.65
C MET A 1 -2.98 6.66 -10.56
N ASN A 2 -3.26 5.70 -9.68
CA ASN A 2 -2.30 5.27 -8.65
C ASN A 2 -1.51 4.06 -9.13
N PHE A 3 -0.24 4.00 -8.78
CA PHE A 3 0.64 2.90 -9.14
C PHE A 3 1.23 2.24 -7.91
N LYS A 4 1.10 0.93 -7.82
CA LYS A 4 1.75 0.17 -6.75
C LYS A 4 3.24 0.05 -7.06
N ALA A 5 4.08 0.35 -6.09
CA ALA A 5 5.51 0.17 -6.19
C ALA A 5 5.88 -1.30 -6.45
N PHE A 6 6.97 -1.50 -7.20
CA PHE A 6 7.47 -2.84 -7.47
C PHE A 6 7.86 -3.55 -6.16
N ALA A 7 7.64 -4.86 -6.11
CA ALA A 7 7.73 -5.66 -4.89
C ALA A 7 9.00 -5.42 -4.03
N THR A 8 10.17 -5.35 -4.66
CA THR A 8 11.44 -5.15 -3.95
C THR A 8 11.61 -3.75 -3.35
N LEU A 9 10.86 -2.77 -3.85
CA LEU A 9 10.88 -1.41 -3.30
C LEU A 9 10.13 -1.29 -1.96
N THR A 10 9.27 -2.25 -1.67
CA THR A 10 8.48 -2.33 -0.43
C THR A 10 8.80 -3.56 0.40
N THR A 11 10.04 -4.01 0.37
CA THR A 11 10.60 -5.14 1.12
C THR A 11 10.04 -6.53 0.81
N HIS A 12 9.15 -6.65 -0.17
CA HIS A 12 8.70 -7.94 -0.65
C HIS A 12 9.80 -8.68 -1.41
N HIS A 13 9.66 -10.00 -1.49
CA HIS A 13 10.51 -10.80 -2.35
C HIS A 13 10.08 -10.72 -3.83
N THR A 14 11.02 -11.04 -4.70
CA THR A 14 10.74 -11.29 -6.12
C THR A 14 11.45 -12.55 -6.61
N ASP A 15 10.99 -13.12 -7.71
CA ASP A 15 11.74 -14.15 -8.44
C ASP A 15 12.91 -13.44 -9.16
N PRO A 16 14.17 -13.90 -9.02
CA PRO A 16 15.32 -13.33 -9.73
C PRO A 16 15.10 -13.20 -11.24
N LYS A 17 14.34 -14.12 -11.83
CA LYS A 17 14.03 -14.13 -13.28
C LYS A 17 13.18 -12.93 -13.73
N ARG A 18 12.49 -12.28 -12.81
CA ARG A 18 11.68 -11.07 -13.07
C ARG A 18 12.47 -9.77 -13.01
N LEU A 19 13.71 -9.84 -12.56
CA LEU A 19 14.60 -8.69 -12.50
C LEU A 19 15.17 -8.37 -13.89
N PRO A 20 15.46 -7.11 -14.20
CA PRO A 20 16.28 -6.73 -15.33
C PRO A 20 17.59 -7.53 -15.33
N LYS A 21 18.10 -7.87 -16.53
CA LYS A 21 19.26 -8.76 -16.68
C LYS A 21 20.48 -8.27 -15.90
N ASP A 22 20.81 -7.02 -16.04
CA ASP A 22 21.98 -6.38 -15.38
C ASP A 22 21.82 -6.33 -13.85
N ILE A 23 20.63 -6.03 -13.34
CA ILE A 23 20.33 -6.08 -11.89
C ILE A 23 20.47 -7.51 -11.37
N ARG A 24 19.99 -8.49 -12.14
CA ARG A 24 20.14 -9.91 -11.78
C ARG A 24 21.60 -10.34 -11.77
N GLU A 25 22.40 -9.90 -12.74
CA GLU A 25 23.83 -10.21 -12.82
C GLU A 25 24.64 -9.54 -11.70
N ALA A 26 24.16 -8.45 -11.13
CA ALA A 26 24.75 -7.80 -9.95
C ALA A 26 24.45 -8.53 -8.63
N LEU A 27 23.52 -9.49 -8.62
CA LEU A 27 23.25 -10.26 -7.40
C LEU A 27 24.40 -11.22 -7.07
N PRO A 28 24.65 -11.46 -5.77
CA PRO A 28 25.56 -12.54 -5.34
C PRO A 28 25.12 -13.90 -5.91
N ARG A 29 26.07 -14.76 -6.25
CA ARG A 29 25.78 -16.11 -6.79
C ARG A 29 24.78 -16.89 -5.94
N GLU A 30 24.94 -16.83 -4.63
CA GLU A 30 24.04 -17.49 -3.65
C GLU A 30 22.59 -16.98 -3.72
N ALA A 31 22.38 -15.74 -4.16
CA ALA A 31 21.05 -15.18 -4.36
C ALA A 31 20.42 -15.63 -5.68
N LEU A 32 21.21 -15.87 -6.71
CA LEU A 32 20.72 -16.32 -8.03
C LEU A 32 20.09 -17.72 -7.99
N ASP A 33 20.57 -18.59 -7.10
CA ASP A 33 20.05 -19.96 -6.93
C ASP A 33 18.76 -20.01 -6.08
N LYS A 34 18.37 -18.89 -5.46
CA LYS A 34 17.14 -18.79 -4.68
C LYS A 34 15.91 -18.68 -5.60
N LYS A 35 14.82 -19.34 -5.21
CA LYS A 35 13.50 -19.11 -5.84
C LYS A 35 12.94 -17.71 -5.55
N ARG A 36 13.42 -17.07 -4.47
CA ARG A 36 12.96 -15.77 -3.99
C ARG A 36 14.13 -14.98 -3.45
N VAL A 37 14.30 -13.75 -3.92
CA VAL A 37 15.27 -12.78 -3.39
C VAL A 37 14.54 -11.65 -2.69
N TYR A 38 15.10 -11.21 -1.57
CA TYR A 38 14.61 -10.12 -0.74
C TYR A 38 15.54 -8.91 -0.87
N PRO A 39 15.11 -7.71 -0.47
CA PRO A 39 15.95 -6.50 -0.53
C PRO A 39 17.34 -6.66 0.10
N LYS A 40 17.46 -7.45 1.16
CA LYS A 40 18.75 -7.75 1.81
C LYS A 40 19.73 -8.56 0.96
N ASP A 41 19.23 -9.24 -0.08
CA ASP A 41 20.04 -10.03 -1.00
C ASP A 41 20.64 -9.16 -2.13
N PHE A 42 20.22 -7.89 -2.22
CA PHE A 42 20.71 -6.96 -3.25
C PHE A 42 21.87 -6.13 -2.73
N PRO A 43 22.89 -5.89 -3.56
CA PRO A 43 23.80 -4.77 -3.33
C PRO A 43 23.00 -3.45 -3.27
N LYS A 44 23.48 -2.51 -2.45
CA LYS A 44 22.77 -1.22 -2.27
C LYS A 44 22.52 -0.53 -3.61
N ASP A 45 23.55 -0.46 -4.45
CA ASP A 45 23.49 0.24 -5.74
C ASP A 45 22.47 -0.41 -6.70
N ALA A 46 22.36 -1.74 -6.71
CA ALA A 46 21.40 -2.45 -7.54
C ALA A 46 19.95 -2.18 -7.09
N ARG A 47 19.73 -1.98 -5.81
CA ARG A 47 18.42 -1.62 -5.28
C ARG A 47 18.07 -0.16 -5.57
N ASP A 48 19.02 0.75 -5.44
CA ASP A 48 18.84 2.16 -5.80
C ASP A 48 18.55 2.33 -7.29
N GLU A 49 19.23 1.56 -8.13
CA GLU A 49 18.96 1.51 -9.57
C GLU A 49 17.53 1.03 -9.90
N LEU A 50 16.99 0.06 -9.15
CA LEU A 50 15.56 -0.35 -9.31
C LEU A 50 14.60 0.79 -8.99
N PHE A 51 14.88 1.60 -7.96
CA PHE A 51 14.08 2.79 -7.66
C PHE A 51 14.20 3.82 -8.81
N ALA A 52 15.39 4.08 -9.29
CA ALA A 52 15.62 5.03 -10.39
C ALA A 52 14.87 4.60 -11.66
N ARG A 53 14.92 3.33 -12.04
CA ARG A 53 14.18 2.80 -13.21
C ARG A 53 12.67 2.87 -13.01
N TYR A 54 12.20 2.57 -11.82
CA TYR A 54 10.78 2.71 -11.49
C TYR A 54 10.33 4.17 -11.64
N TRP A 55 11.13 5.11 -11.11
CA TRP A 55 10.87 6.55 -11.21
C TRP A 55 10.84 7.02 -12.68
N VAL A 56 11.83 6.64 -13.49
CA VAL A 56 11.89 6.95 -14.93
C VAL A 56 10.70 6.32 -15.67
N GLY A 57 10.32 5.09 -15.35
CA GLY A 57 9.19 4.41 -15.96
C GLY A 57 7.84 5.12 -15.75
N LEU A 58 7.71 5.92 -14.70
CA LEU A 58 6.51 6.72 -14.41
C LEU A 58 6.55 8.13 -15.03
N GLU A 59 7.66 8.54 -15.64
CA GLU A 59 7.82 9.88 -16.21
C GLU A 59 6.73 10.26 -17.24
N PRO A 60 6.31 9.39 -18.17
CA PRO A 60 5.23 9.72 -19.10
C PRO A 60 3.91 10.06 -18.41
N LEU A 61 3.63 9.44 -17.27
CA LEU A 61 2.43 9.70 -16.49
C LEU A 61 2.54 11.03 -15.71
N ARG A 62 3.73 11.36 -15.20
CA ARG A 62 3.97 12.67 -14.59
C ARG A 62 3.79 13.77 -15.61
N LYS A 63 4.46 13.67 -16.77
CA LYS A 63 4.39 14.66 -17.85
C LYS A 63 2.96 14.89 -18.38
N SER A 64 2.13 13.85 -18.37
CA SER A 64 0.72 13.93 -18.79
C SER A 64 -0.24 14.36 -17.66
N GLY A 65 0.25 14.59 -16.43
CA GLY A 65 -0.57 14.91 -15.27
C GLY A 65 -1.48 13.75 -14.80
N LYS A 66 -1.20 12.52 -15.24
CA LYS A 66 -2.02 11.33 -14.95
C LYS A 66 -1.52 10.49 -13.77
N LEU A 67 -0.32 10.75 -13.27
CA LEU A 67 0.18 10.09 -12.07
C LEU A 67 -0.56 10.67 -10.84
N GLY A 68 -1.28 9.83 -10.13
CA GLY A 68 -1.94 10.17 -8.87
C GLY A 68 -0.97 10.01 -7.70
N ALA A 69 -0.90 8.81 -7.13
CA ALA A 69 0.03 8.49 -6.06
C ALA A 69 0.77 7.18 -6.33
N ILE A 70 1.95 7.04 -5.74
CA ILE A 70 2.68 5.77 -5.69
C ILE A 70 2.33 5.08 -4.38
N LEU A 71 1.73 3.89 -4.48
CA LEU A 71 1.35 3.08 -3.33
C LEU A 71 2.53 2.23 -2.87
N LEU A 72 3.05 2.52 -1.71
CA LEU A 72 4.03 1.74 -0.97
C LEU A 72 3.28 0.79 -0.02
N GLN A 73 2.88 -0.38 -0.50
CA GLN A 73 2.26 -1.41 0.33
C GLN A 73 3.34 -2.30 0.93
N TYR A 74 3.51 -2.26 2.24
CA TYR A 74 4.47 -3.10 2.96
C TYR A 74 3.86 -4.46 3.38
N PRO A 75 4.67 -5.53 3.47
CA PRO A 75 4.18 -6.87 3.80
C PRO A 75 3.79 -7.03 5.27
N ASP A 76 3.12 -8.14 5.59
CA ASP A 76 2.63 -8.45 6.93
C ASP A 76 3.75 -8.75 7.95
N TRP A 77 4.97 -9.04 7.50
CA TRP A 77 6.14 -9.16 8.38
C TRP A 77 6.88 -7.83 8.64
N PHE A 78 6.47 -6.75 7.99
CA PHE A 78 7.05 -5.41 8.17
C PHE A 78 6.50 -4.75 9.41
N ALA A 79 6.95 -5.21 10.59
CA ALA A 79 6.55 -4.66 11.88
C ALA A 79 7.18 -3.28 12.13
N ILE A 80 6.58 -2.48 13.02
CA ILE A 80 7.16 -1.19 13.41
C ILE A 80 8.55 -1.41 14.05
N SER A 81 9.55 -0.73 13.51
CA SER A 81 10.92 -0.70 14.03
C SER A 81 11.65 0.51 13.46
N ARG A 82 12.78 0.90 14.09
CA ARG A 82 13.64 1.97 13.56
C ARG A 82 14.10 1.66 12.14
N ALA A 83 14.60 0.45 11.89
CA ALA A 83 15.08 0.04 10.57
C ALA A 83 13.97 0.11 9.50
N ASN A 84 12.75 -0.28 9.84
CA ASN A 84 11.61 -0.23 8.91
C ASN A 84 11.12 1.21 8.68
N LYS A 85 11.24 2.11 9.65
CA LYS A 85 11.02 3.55 9.45
C LYS A 85 12.06 4.13 8.49
N GLU A 86 13.34 3.78 8.67
CA GLU A 86 14.44 4.18 7.77
C GLU A 86 14.20 3.70 6.32
N GLU A 87 13.64 2.50 6.11
CA GLU A 87 13.23 2.01 4.80
C GLU A 87 12.12 2.86 4.15
N ILE A 88 11.16 3.33 4.93
CA ILE A 88 10.09 4.22 4.43
C ILE A 88 10.68 5.59 4.05
N VAL A 89 11.54 6.15 4.91
CA VAL A 89 12.22 7.43 4.65
C VAL A 89 13.08 7.34 3.39
N ARG A 90 13.84 6.24 3.23
CA ARG A 90 14.63 6.00 2.02
C ARG A 90 13.75 5.97 0.75
N ALA A 91 12.58 5.36 0.80
CA ALA A 91 11.66 5.39 -0.33
C ALA A 91 11.20 6.83 -0.64
N ARG A 92 10.97 7.67 0.38
CA ARG A 92 10.65 9.09 0.22
C ARG A 92 11.81 9.86 -0.42
N GLU A 93 13.04 9.63 0.02
CA GLU A 93 14.24 10.29 -0.52
C GLU A 93 14.50 9.94 -1.99
N LEU A 94 14.23 8.70 -2.39
CA LEU A 94 14.41 8.22 -3.76
C LEU A 94 13.26 8.60 -4.71
N LEU A 95 12.13 9.04 -4.18
CA LEU A 95 10.94 9.48 -4.93
C LEU A 95 10.46 10.86 -4.42
N PRO A 96 11.32 11.91 -4.45
CA PRO A 96 11.08 13.17 -3.73
C PRO A 96 9.87 13.97 -4.24
N ASP A 97 9.59 13.90 -5.53
CA ASP A 97 8.58 14.72 -6.20
C ASP A 97 7.20 14.04 -6.30
N ASP A 98 7.10 12.79 -5.88
CA ASP A 98 5.89 12.00 -6.03
C ASP A 98 5.02 12.02 -4.76
N ARG A 99 3.71 11.97 -4.93
CA ARG A 99 2.78 11.68 -3.83
C ARG A 99 2.91 10.21 -3.44
N LEU A 100 3.42 9.95 -2.25
CA LEU A 100 3.61 8.59 -1.73
C LEU A 100 2.52 8.25 -0.72
N ALA A 101 1.89 7.09 -0.91
CA ALA A 101 0.88 6.56 -0.01
C ALA A 101 1.37 5.26 0.62
N VAL A 102 1.38 5.18 1.94
CA VAL A 102 1.90 4.05 2.72
C VAL A 102 0.76 3.21 3.25
N GLU A 103 0.73 1.95 2.83
CA GLU A 103 -0.22 0.95 3.33
C GLU A 103 0.53 -0.09 4.16
N PHE A 104 0.15 -0.19 5.41
CA PHE A 104 0.66 -1.23 6.31
C PHE A 104 -0.19 -2.50 6.24
N ARG A 105 0.45 -3.64 6.50
CA ARG A 105 -0.14 -4.98 6.62
C ARG A 105 0.29 -5.69 7.90
N ASN A 106 0.84 -4.93 8.84
CA ASN A 106 1.23 -5.42 10.15
C ASN A 106 0.62 -4.53 11.24
N ALA A 107 -0.19 -5.13 12.10
CA ALA A 107 -0.97 -4.44 13.12
C ALA A 107 -0.13 -3.59 14.08
N THR A 108 1.16 -3.89 14.23
CA THR A 108 2.03 -3.14 15.17
C THR A 108 2.13 -1.66 14.84
N TRP A 109 2.01 -1.27 13.56
CA TRP A 109 2.03 0.14 13.15
C TRP A 109 0.83 0.93 13.67
N MET A 110 -0.35 0.30 13.70
CA MET A 110 -1.60 0.97 14.06
C MET A 110 -2.18 0.48 15.39
N SER A 111 -1.38 -0.23 16.19
CA SER A 111 -1.75 -0.58 17.57
C SER A 111 -1.99 0.69 18.40
N GLU A 112 -2.79 0.60 19.45
CA GLU A 112 -3.07 1.75 20.36
C GLU A 112 -1.79 2.42 20.86
N ARG A 113 -0.76 1.62 21.16
CA ARG A 113 0.53 2.09 21.62
C ARG A 113 1.29 2.92 20.60
N ASN A 114 1.25 2.50 19.31
CA ASN A 114 2.15 3.04 18.28
C ASN A 114 1.45 3.97 17.28
N ARG A 115 0.11 3.96 17.25
CA ARG A 115 -0.69 4.69 16.26
C ARG A 115 -0.34 6.16 16.15
N SER A 116 -0.31 6.86 17.28
CA SER A 116 -0.03 8.30 17.29
C SER A 116 1.36 8.61 16.78
N GLU A 117 2.36 7.82 17.15
CA GLU A 117 3.73 7.95 16.64
C GLU A 117 3.82 7.64 15.15
N THR A 118 3.12 6.60 14.68
CA THR A 118 3.08 6.22 13.26
C THR A 118 2.47 7.33 12.40
N LEU A 119 1.34 7.89 12.81
CA LEU A 119 0.68 8.96 12.06
C LEU A 119 1.52 10.25 12.06
N ALA A 120 2.13 10.61 13.19
CA ALA A 120 3.04 11.75 13.29
C ALA A 120 4.27 11.57 12.37
N PHE A 121 4.86 10.37 12.38
CA PHE A 121 5.98 10.01 11.49
C PHE A 121 5.62 10.17 10.01
N LEU A 122 4.47 9.64 9.58
CA LEU A 122 4.03 9.79 8.19
C LEU A 122 3.79 11.25 7.81
N LYS A 123 3.18 12.02 8.71
CA LYS A 123 2.93 13.46 8.51
C LYS A 123 4.24 14.25 8.38
N GLU A 124 5.22 14.00 9.25
CA GLU A 124 6.55 14.62 9.23
C GLU A 124 7.26 14.43 7.88
N HIS A 125 7.09 13.26 7.26
CA HIS A 125 7.72 12.94 5.96
C HIS A 125 6.81 13.19 4.74
N GLY A 126 5.67 13.86 4.91
CA GLY A 126 4.75 14.18 3.82
C GLY A 126 4.17 12.94 3.13
N LEU A 127 3.99 11.85 3.88
CA LEU A 127 3.49 10.58 3.40
C LEU A 127 2.00 10.42 3.71
N THR A 128 1.21 9.99 2.73
CA THR A 128 -0.21 9.70 2.93
C THR A 128 -0.38 8.34 3.61
N TYR A 129 -1.02 8.31 4.78
CA TYR A 129 -1.49 7.07 5.37
C TYR A 129 -2.64 6.48 4.54
N VAL A 130 -2.56 5.20 4.19
CA VAL A 130 -3.68 4.49 3.56
C VAL A 130 -4.52 3.84 4.66
N SER A 131 -5.68 4.42 4.92
CA SER A 131 -6.70 3.81 5.77
C SER A 131 -7.24 2.55 5.08
N VAL A 132 -7.43 1.47 5.81
CA VAL A 132 -7.88 0.21 5.22
C VAL A 132 -9.13 -0.33 5.89
N ASP A 133 -9.98 -0.97 5.10
CA ASP A 133 -11.06 -1.84 5.59
C ASP A 133 -10.73 -3.28 5.17
N GLU A 134 -10.52 -4.13 6.16
CA GLU A 134 -10.12 -5.53 5.97
C GLU A 134 -10.64 -6.41 7.11
N PRO A 135 -10.62 -7.77 6.97
CA PRO A 135 -11.09 -8.65 8.02
C PRO A 135 -10.32 -8.41 9.32
N GLN A 136 -11.04 -8.30 10.42
CA GLN A 136 -10.47 -8.11 11.76
C GLN A 136 -10.27 -9.45 12.48
N GLY A 137 -9.50 -9.43 13.58
CA GLY A 137 -9.24 -10.61 14.41
C GLY A 137 -7.98 -11.40 14.03
N PHE A 138 -7.20 -10.96 13.06
CA PHE A 138 -5.91 -11.56 12.71
C PHE A 138 -4.76 -10.72 13.28
N PRO A 139 -3.61 -11.33 13.65
CA PRO A 139 -2.44 -10.58 14.15
C PRO A 139 -1.90 -9.52 13.17
N SER A 140 -2.20 -9.67 11.88
CA SER A 140 -1.81 -8.73 10.83
C SER A 140 -2.88 -7.70 10.50
N SER A 141 -4.10 -7.81 11.04
CA SER A 141 -5.20 -6.91 10.70
C SER A 141 -4.93 -5.49 11.18
N ILE A 142 -5.00 -4.55 10.25
CA ILE A 142 -4.95 -3.13 10.56
C ILE A 142 -6.35 -2.69 11.01
N PRO A 143 -6.50 -2.02 12.14
CA PRO A 143 -7.80 -1.52 12.57
C PRO A 143 -8.35 -0.48 11.57
N PRO A 144 -9.68 -0.39 11.38
CA PRO A 144 -10.31 0.49 10.39
C PRO A 144 -10.33 1.95 10.86
N ILE A 145 -9.13 2.51 11.02
CA ILE A 145 -8.91 3.89 11.46
C ILE A 145 -8.77 4.77 10.23
N ALA A 146 -9.62 5.77 10.12
CA ALA A 146 -9.47 6.86 9.17
C ALA A 146 -8.54 7.92 9.76
N ALA A 147 -7.53 8.34 9.00
CA ALA A 147 -6.64 9.41 9.41
C ALA A 147 -6.04 10.12 8.19
N VAL A 148 -5.84 11.42 8.31
CA VAL A 148 -5.18 12.25 7.31
C VAL A 148 -3.79 12.61 7.81
N THR A 149 -2.76 12.25 7.04
CA THR A 149 -1.36 12.57 7.32
C THR A 149 -0.75 13.47 6.26
N ASN A 150 -1.51 13.79 5.21
CA ASN A 150 -1.14 14.68 4.13
C ASN A 150 -2.41 15.43 3.67
N ASP A 151 -2.39 16.75 3.71
CA ASP A 151 -3.51 17.63 3.37
C ASP A 151 -3.85 17.66 1.87
N GLU A 152 -2.93 17.23 1.00
CA GLU A 152 -3.20 17.12 -0.43
C GLU A 152 -3.96 15.85 -0.81
N LEU A 153 -3.79 14.74 -0.03
CA LEU A 153 -4.34 13.45 -0.39
C LEU A 153 -4.62 12.56 0.82
N ALA A 154 -5.82 12.04 0.89
CA ALA A 154 -6.20 10.95 1.78
C ALA A 154 -6.67 9.74 0.96
N ILE A 155 -6.39 8.52 1.43
CA ILE A 155 -6.76 7.30 0.72
C ILE A 155 -7.40 6.31 1.67
N VAL A 156 -8.53 5.72 1.23
CA VAL A 156 -9.14 4.55 1.86
C VAL A 156 -9.12 3.38 0.88
N ARG A 157 -8.68 2.21 1.34
CA ARG A 157 -8.72 0.98 0.54
C ARG A 157 -9.61 -0.06 1.20
N PHE A 158 -10.63 -0.49 0.45
CA PHE A 158 -11.62 -1.49 0.86
C PHE A 158 -11.20 -2.87 0.33
N HIS A 159 -10.63 -3.72 1.21
CA HIS A 159 -10.12 -5.05 0.83
C HIS A 159 -11.18 -6.15 0.88
N GLY A 160 -12.36 -5.83 1.40
CA GLY A 160 -13.38 -6.81 1.73
C GLY A 160 -13.16 -7.38 3.15
N ARG A 161 -14.23 -7.90 3.75
CA ARG A 161 -14.23 -8.48 5.10
C ARG A 161 -14.34 -10.02 5.08
N ASN A 162 -13.82 -10.67 4.04
CA ASN A 162 -13.84 -12.13 3.90
C ASN A 162 -12.82 -12.79 4.84
N ALA A 163 -13.20 -12.99 6.10
CA ALA A 163 -12.34 -13.59 7.12
C ALA A 163 -11.97 -15.05 6.80
N GLU A 164 -12.86 -15.80 6.15
CA GLU A 164 -12.64 -17.21 5.81
C GLU A 164 -11.46 -17.38 4.83
N ASN A 165 -11.39 -16.51 3.81
CA ASN A 165 -10.39 -16.61 2.76
C ASN A 165 -9.13 -15.79 3.03
N TRP A 166 -9.14 -14.89 4.03
CA TRP A 166 -8.08 -13.89 4.25
C TRP A 166 -6.67 -14.47 4.35
N LYS A 167 -6.50 -15.55 5.13
CA LYS A 167 -5.20 -16.21 5.34
C LYS A 167 -5.14 -17.63 4.74
N LYS A 168 -6.15 -18.05 4.00
CA LYS A 168 -6.22 -19.40 3.42
C LYS A 168 -5.13 -19.56 2.35
N PRO A 169 -4.27 -20.59 2.48
CA PRO A 169 -3.21 -20.84 1.51
C PRO A 169 -3.78 -21.31 0.17
N GLY A 170 -3.03 -21.04 -0.91
CA GLY A 170 -3.37 -21.55 -2.26
C GLY A 170 -4.42 -20.76 -3.02
N LEU A 171 -5.09 -19.77 -2.40
CA LEU A 171 -6.06 -18.92 -3.08
C LEU A 171 -5.37 -17.84 -3.92
N SER A 172 -5.98 -17.52 -5.07
CA SER A 172 -5.66 -16.32 -5.85
C SER A 172 -6.01 -15.04 -5.06
N ALA A 173 -5.50 -13.91 -5.53
CA ALA A 173 -5.87 -12.62 -4.94
C ALA A 173 -7.38 -12.34 -5.08
N ALA A 174 -7.98 -12.69 -6.23
CA ALA A 174 -9.41 -12.50 -6.47
C ALA A 174 -10.26 -13.29 -5.47
N GLU A 175 -9.96 -14.58 -5.25
CA GLU A 175 -10.68 -15.43 -4.29
C GLU A 175 -10.51 -14.94 -2.85
N ARG A 176 -9.34 -14.40 -2.50
CA ARG A 176 -9.07 -13.83 -1.17
C ARG A 176 -9.88 -12.58 -0.90
N PHE A 177 -10.03 -11.73 -1.91
CA PHE A 177 -10.78 -10.48 -1.86
C PHE A 177 -12.23 -10.63 -2.38
N ASP A 178 -12.74 -11.87 -2.45
CA ASP A 178 -14.13 -12.16 -2.82
C ASP A 178 -15.06 -11.74 -1.68
N TYR A 179 -15.53 -10.50 -1.75
CA TYR A 179 -16.42 -9.91 -0.76
C TYR A 179 -17.33 -8.85 -1.41
N SER A 180 -18.57 -8.81 -1.01
CA SER A 180 -19.51 -7.74 -1.37
C SER A 180 -19.90 -6.99 -0.10
N TYR A 181 -19.50 -5.74 0.00
CA TYR A 181 -19.91 -4.89 1.12
C TYR A 181 -21.43 -4.70 1.11
N SER A 182 -22.05 -4.88 2.26
CA SER A 182 -23.44 -4.49 2.49
C SER A 182 -23.57 -2.97 2.59
N LYS A 183 -24.77 -2.45 2.37
CA LYS A 183 -25.05 -1.02 2.54
C LYS A 183 -24.64 -0.52 3.93
N LYS A 184 -24.96 -1.28 4.98
CA LYS A 184 -24.61 -0.93 6.37
C LYS A 184 -23.09 -0.80 6.58
N GLU A 185 -22.30 -1.69 6.02
CA GLU A 185 -20.83 -1.64 6.14
C GLU A 185 -20.25 -0.43 5.41
N LEU A 186 -20.81 -0.04 4.27
CA LEU A 186 -20.42 1.18 3.58
C LEU A 186 -20.83 2.43 4.36
N GLU A 187 -22.03 2.42 4.98
CA GLU A 187 -22.50 3.51 5.84
C GLU A 187 -21.59 3.77 7.05
N GLU A 188 -20.91 2.74 7.59
CA GLU A 188 -19.93 2.89 8.69
C GLU A 188 -18.75 3.81 8.32
N TRP A 189 -18.45 3.94 7.03
CA TRP A 189 -17.36 4.76 6.53
C TRP A 189 -17.76 6.18 6.17
N LEU A 190 -19.03 6.48 5.97
CA LEU A 190 -19.47 7.81 5.54
C LEU A 190 -19.02 8.96 6.47
N PRO A 191 -19.20 8.88 7.81
CA PRO A 191 -18.74 9.95 8.68
C PRO A 191 -17.22 10.11 8.61
N LYS A 192 -16.47 9.01 8.60
CA LYS A 192 -15.00 9.02 8.49
C LYS A 192 -14.51 9.65 7.19
N ILE A 193 -15.17 9.33 6.06
CA ILE A 193 -14.81 9.89 4.75
C ILE A 193 -15.10 11.40 4.72
N ARG A 194 -16.20 11.84 5.31
CA ARG A 194 -16.53 13.28 5.41
C ARG A 194 -15.53 14.04 6.25
N GLU A 195 -15.12 13.50 7.41
CA GLU A 195 -14.05 14.08 8.23
C GLU A 195 -12.74 14.17 7.45
N MET A 196 -12.36 13.11 6.72
CA MET A 196 -11.15 13.15 5.87
C MET A 196 -11.26 14.21 4.77
N ALA A 197 -12.45 14.46 4.22
CA ALA A 197 -12.67 15.46 3.19
C ALA A 197 -12.64 16.90 3.72
N GLU A 198 -12.78 17.12 5.02
CA GLU A 198 -12.55 18.40 5.68
C GLU A 198 -11.05 18.70 5.87
N GLU A 199 -10.22 17.64 5.98
CA GLU A 199 -8.79 17.75 6.26
C GLU A 199 -7.89 17.63 5.02
N ALA A 200 -8.38 16.97 3.94
CA ALA A 200 -7.60 16.73 2.74
C ALA A 200 -8.29 17.28 1.49
N ARG A 201 -7.51 17.84 0.59
CA ARG A 201 -7.99 18.37 -0.69
C ARG A 201 -8.62 17.33 -1.60
N GLU A 202 -8.11 16.11 -1.57
CA GLU A 202 -8.56 14.95 -2.36
C GLU A 202 -8.69 13.73 -1.46
N VAL A 203 -9.85 13.05 -1.52
CA VAL A 203 -10.04 11.75 -0.87
C VAL A 203 -10.29 10.70 -1.93
N GLN A 204 -9.45 9.68 -1.96
CA GLN A 204 -9.58 8.57 -2.91
C GLN A 204 -10.10 7.31 -2.20
N LEU A 205 -11.18 6.75 -2.71
CA LEU A 205 -11.82 5.54 -2.21
C LEU A 205 -11.57 4.40 -3.20
N LEU A 206 -10.75 3.43 -2.82
CA LEU A 206 -10.27 2.38 -3.70
C LEU A 206 -10.84 1.03 -3.31
N MET A 207 -11.76 0.51 -4.12
CA MET A 207 -12.32 -0.82 -3.94
C MET A 207 -11.33 -1.89 -4.41
N ASN A 208 -10.89 -2.75 -3.50
CA ASN A 208 -9.95 -3.85 -3.77
C ASN A 208 -10.59 -5.24 -3.63
N ASN A 209 -11.89 -5.32 -3.41
CA ASN A 209 -12.71 -6.53 -3.40
C ASN A 209 -13.01 -7.00 -4.83
N CYS A 210 -11.95 -7.39 -5.55
CA CYS A 210 -11.89 -7.48 -7.01
C CYS A 210 -12.44 -8.79 -7.61
N TYR A 211 -13.32 -9.52 -6.92
CA TYR A 211 -13.96 -10.72 -7.47
C TYR A 211 -15.22 -10.35 -8.27
N GLY A 212 -15.24 -10.72 -9.55
CA GLY A 212 -16.35 -10.38 -10.45
C GLY A 212 -16.54 -8.85 -10.56
N ASP A 213 -17.78 -8.40 -10.43
CA ASP A 213 -18.20 -7.00 -10.50
C ASP A 213 -18.39 -6.32 -9.12
N LYS A 214 -18.06 -7.01 -8.02
CA LYS A 214 -18.34 -6.58 -6.66
C LYS A 214 -17.73 -5.22 -6.32
N ALA A 215 -16.48 -4.99 -6.74
CA ALA A 215 -15.79 -3.73 -6.52
C ALA A 215 -16.50 -2.56 -7.23
N VAL A 216 -16.93 -2.76 -8.47
CA VAL A 216 -17.61 -1.73 -9.27
C VAL A 216 -18.98 -1.39 -8.65
N ASN A 217 -19.74 -2.41 -8.25
CA ASN A 217 -21.05 -2.22 -7.62
C ASN A 217 -20.93 -1.50 -6.27
N ASN A 218 -19.95 -1.89 -5.43
CA ASN A 218 -19.73 -1.22 -4.15
C ASN A 218 -19.20 0.22 -4.33
N ALA A 219 -18.38 0.47 -5.33
CA ALA A 219 -17.93 1.84 -5.64
C ALA A 219 -19.10 2.73 -6.05
N ALA A 220 -20.00 2.23 -6.92
CA ALA A 220 -21.20 2.96 -7.33
C ALA A 220 -22.15 3.23 -6.14
N GLN A 221 -22.36 2.22 -5.26
CA GLN A 221 -23.16 2.38 -4.05
C GLN A 221 -22.57 3.45 -3.11
N LEU A 222 -21.25 3.38 -2.84
CA LEU A 222 -20.60 4.35 -1.95
C LEU A 222 -20.64 5.76 -2.54
N ALA A 223 -20.42 5.90 -3.85
CA ALA A 223 -20.52 7.18 -4.54
C ALA A 223 -21.94 7.78 -4.41
N ALA A 224 -22.98 6.97 -4.62
CA ALA A 224 -24.37 7.43 -4.46
C ALA A 224 -24.73 7.84 -3.01
N MET A 225 -24.03 7.30 -2.00
CA MET A 225 -24.24 7.68 -0.58
C MET A 225 -23.50 8.98 -0.20
N LEU A 226 -22.50 9.35 -0.95
CA LEU A 226 -21.69 10.55 -0.70
C LEU A 226 -22.27 11.79 -1.39
N GLY A 227 -23.08 11.64 -2.44
CA GLY A 227 -23.74 12.68 -3.23
C GLY A 227 -23.03 12.93 -4.52
#